data_cdfc9851199b148c90fd7f50f1a3a43a
#
_entry.id   cdfc9851199b148c90fd7f50f1a3a43a
#
_cell.length_a   1.000
_cell.length_b   1.000
_cell.length_c   1.000
_cell.angle_alpha   90.00
_cell.angle_beta   90.00
_cell.angle_gamma   90.00
#
_symmetry.space_group_name_H-M   'P 1'
#
loop_
_entity.id
_entity.type
_entity.pdbx_description
1 polymer ?
#
loop_
_entity_poly.entity_id
_entity_poly.type
_entity_poly.pdbx_seq_one_letter_code
_entity_poly.pdbx_strand_id
1 'polypeptide(L)'
;MAYLLQMAGFPGSCKTGLAELIAIETGAIVIDRDVIKNAMLGFGLEAKILAEVSYNITFELAKKYIDGGKSVIIDTPCFYKEIVERGVRLCDGTNAYYKYIECLVPSYEIVQNRLQSRQSLETQIQTTTEENYYRTFDKSVKPEHSIALTVDTSDFSKIDMDTIICYLNNEDKGFR
;
A
#
# COMPACT_ATOMS: atom_id res chain seq x y z
N MET A 1 7.69 1.88 18.78
CA MET A 1 6.31 1.33 18.83
C MET A 1 5.92 0.67 17.52
N ALA A 2 4.84 -0.17 17.51
CA ALA A 2 4.36 -0.75 16.26
C ALA A 2 3.69 0.32 15.37
N TYR A 3 3.66 0.08 14.07
CA TYR A 3 2.93 0.91 13.11
C TYR A 3 2.14 0.06 12.12
N LEU A 4 1.07 0.64 11.60
CA LEU A 4 0.38 0.20 10.41
C LEU A 4 0.74 1.14 9.26
N LEU A 5 1.50 0.67 8.29
CA LEU A 5 1.83 1.39 7.08
C LEU A 5 0.88 0.96 5.95
N GLN A 6 0.12 1.90 5.39
CA GLN A 6 -0.59 1.68 4.13
C GLN A 6 0.23 2.24 2.97
N MET A 7 0.51 1.36 2.01
CA MET A 7 1.12 1.77 0.73
C MET A 7 0.05 2.30 -0.20
N ALA A 8 0.37 3.31 -0.97
CA ALA A 8 -0.50 3.87 -1.99
C ALA A 8 0.27 4.13 -3.30
N GLY A 9 -0.45 4.30 -4.37
CA GLY A 9 0.10 4.62 -5.69
C GLY A 9 -0.47 3.74 -6.79
N PHE A 10 -0.28 4.16 -8.03
CA PHE A 10 -0.78 3.48 -9.22
C PHE A 10 -0.12 2.09 -9.37
N PRO A 11 -0.78 1.09 -9.98
CA PRO A 11 -0.11 -0.13 -10.40
C PRO A 11 1.09 0.17 -11.30
N GLY A 12 2.24 -0.45 -11.01
CA GLY A 12 3.51 -0.10 -11.69
C GLY A 12 4.35 0.98 -10.97
N SER A 13 3.87 1.55 -9.86
CA SER A 13 4.65 2.49 -9.04
C SER A 13 5.61 1.83 -8.04
N CYS A 14 5.91 0.53 -8.17
CA CYS A 14 6.83 -0.21 -7.31
C CYS A 14 6.47 -0.24 -5.81
N LYS A 15 5.19 -0.15 -5.44
CA LYS A 15 4.73 -0.26 -4.05
C LYS A 15 5.24 -1.53 -3.35
N THR A 16 5.01 -2.67 -3.99
CA THR A 16 5.43 -3.99 -3.46
C THR A 16 6.92 -4.03 -3.20
N GLY A 17 7.75 -3.60 -4.16
CA GLY A 17 9.20 -3.57 -3.98
C GLY A 17 9.62 -2.65 -2.83
N LEU A 18 8.99 -1.48 -2.69
CA LEU A 18 9.29 -0.58 -1.57
C LEU A 18 8.81 -1.16 -0.24
N ALA A 19 7.63 -1.79 -0.21
CA ALA A 19 7.11 -2.48 0.99
C ALA A 19 8.06 -3.59 1.47
N GLU A 20 8.60 -4.37 0.53
CA GLU A 20 9.57 -5.42 0.82
C GLU A 20 10.89 -4.87 1.37
N LEU A 21 11.43 -3.78 0.77
CA LEU A 21 12.64 -3.12 1.29
C LEU A 21 12.42 -2.60 2.72
N ILE A 22 11.30 -1.92 2.97
CA ILE A 22 10.96 -1.43 4.31
C ILE A 22 10.84 -2.61 5.29
N ALA A 23 10.24 -3.71 4.87
CA ALA A 23 10.09 -4.90 5.71
C ALA A 23 11.45 -5.55 6.06
N ILE A 24 12.39 -5.60 5.12
CA ILE A 24 13.76 -6.09 5.37
C ILE A 24 14.45 -5.24 6.45
N GLU A 25 14.36 -3.92 6.35
CA GLU A 25 15.00 -2.98 7.28
C GLU A 25 14.34 -2.92 8.66
N THR A 26 13.02 -3.13 8.73
CA THR A 26 12.26 -2.89 9.96
C THR A 26 11.76 -4.15 10.66
N GLY A 27 11.75 -5.28 9.95
CA GLY A 27 11.11 -6.51 10.42
C GLY A 27 9.58 -6.46 10.41
N ALA A 28 8.98 -5.48 9.71
CA ALA A 28 7.52 -5.38 9.57
C ALA A 28 6.96 -6.52 8.71
N ILE A 29 5.70 -6.88 8.96
CA ILE A 29 5.01 -7.93 8.20
C ILE A 29 4.30 -7.30 7.00
N VAL A 30 4.65 -7.73 5.79
CA VAL A 30 3.94 -7.30 4.57
C VAL A 30 2.70 -8.16 4.35
N ILE A 31 1.56 -7.52 4.14
CA ILE A 31 0.31 -8.16 3.71
C ILE A 31 -0.01 -7.64 2.32
N ASP A 32 0.30 -8.44 1.32
CA ASP A 32 -0.04 -8.18 -0.07
C ASP A 32 -1.47 -8.65 -0.35
N ARG A 33 -2.35 -7.67 -0.59
CA ARG A 33 -3.76 -7.95 -0.90
C ARG A 33 -3.93 -8.64 -2.25
N ASP A 34 -3.07 -8.35 -3.23
CA ASP A 34 -3.20 -8.96 -4.56
C ASP A 34 -2.90 -10.46 -4.52
N VAL A 35 -1.98 -10.90 -3.65
CA VAL A 35 -1.73 -12.32 -3.37
C VAL A 35 -2.98 -12.97 -2.79
N ILE A 36 -3.62 -12.34 -1.78
CA ILE A 36 -4.85 -12.83 -1.17
C ILE A 36 -5.97 -12.92 -2.22
N LYS A 37 -6.15 -11.86 -3.00
CA LYS A 37 -7.16 -11.80 -4.06
C LYS A 37 -6.93 -12.88 -5.12
N ASN A 38 -5.68 -13.08 -5.55
CA ASN A 38 -5.31 -14.07 -6.55
C ASN A 38 -5.59 -15.51 -6.05
N ALA A 39 -5.31 -15.80 -4.78
CA ALA A 39 -5.58 -17.11 -4.17
C ALA A 39 -7.08 -17.48 -4.17
N MET A 40 -7.97 -16.49 -4.27
CA MET A 40 -9.42 -16.70 -4.26
C MET A 40 -10.05 -16.80 -5.67
N LEU A 41 -9.28 -16.63 -6.77
CA LEU A 41 -9.84 -16.67 -8.14
C LEU A 41 -10.54 -18.00 -8.46
N GLY A 42 -9.99 -19.11 -7.98
CA GLY A 42 -10.53 -20.46 -8.23
C GLY A 42 -11.89 -20.75 -7.58
N PHE A 43 -12.42 -19.85 -6.73
CA PHE A 43 -13.68 -20.08 -6.00
C PHE A 43 -14.92 -19.56 -6.74
N GLY A 44 -14.79 -19.02 -7.94
CA GLY A 44 -15.92 -18.55 -8.76
C GLY A 44 -16.67 -17.34 -8.17
N LEU A 45 -16.03 -16.54 -7.33
CA LEU A 45 -16.62 -15.37 -6.71
C LEU A 45 -16.78 -14.24 -7.72
N GLU A 46 -17.88 -13.51 -7.63
CA GLU A 46 -18.04 -12.26 -8.39
C GLU A 46 -16.94 -11.24 -8.03
N ALA A 47 -16.49 -10.45 -9.02
CA ALA A 47 -15.38 -9.50 -8.87
C ALA A 47 -15.55 -8.54 -7.68
N LYS A 48 -16.78 -8.10 -7.40
CA LYS A 48 -17.10 -7.23 -6.26
C LYS A 48 -16.89 -7.96 -4.94
N ILE A 49 -17.43 -9.17 -4.80
CA ILE A 49 -17.30 -10.00 -3.60
C ILE A 49 -15.83 -10.35 -3.37
N LEU A 50 -15.12 -10.74 -4.43
CA LEU A 50 -13.69 -11.01 -4.39
C LEU A 50 -12.88 -9.83 -3.85
N ALA A 51 -13.22 -8.60 -4.30
CA ALA A 51 -12.57 -7.39 -3.81
C ALA A 51 -12.87 -7.14 -2.32
N GLU A 52 -14.13 -7.21 -1.91
CA GLU A 52 -14.56 -6.98 -0.52
C GLU A 52 -13.94 -8.01 0.45
N VAL A 53 -13.98 -9.29 0.11
CA VAL A 53 -13.44 -10.37 0.93
C VAL A 53 -11.91 -10.23 1.05
N SER A 54 -11.21 -9.91 -0.06
CA SER A 54 -9.75 -9.71 0.00
C SER A 54 -9.35 -8.56 0.93
N TYR A 55 -10.07 -7.44 0.93
CA TYR A 55 -9.84 -6.36 1.88
C TYR A 55 -10.14 -6.79 3.33
N ASN A 56 -11.25 -7.54 3.55
CA ASN A 56 -11.60 -8.01 4.89
C ASN A 56 -10.49 -8.90 5.46
N ILE A 57 -10.01 -9.86 4.69
CA ILE A 57 -8.90 -10.73 5.12
C ILE A 57 -7.64 -9.91 5.41
N THR A 58 -7.29 -8.96 4.52
CA THR A 58 -6.12 -8.09 4.70
C THR A 58 -6.16 -7.34 6.04
N PHE A 59 -7.29 -6.71 6.36
CA PHE A 59 -7.41 -5.93 7.60
C PHE A 59 -7.53 -6.79 8.85
N GLU A 60 -8.16 -7.97 8.79
CA GLU A 60 -8.19 -8.90 9.92
C GLU A 60 -6.80 -9.46 10.26
N LEU A 61 -6.00 -9.78 9.23
CA LEU A 61 -4.61 -10.17 9.43
C LEU A 61 -3.79 -9.01 10.01
N ALA A 62 -3.94 -7.80 9.46
CA ALA A 62 -3.26 -6.61 9.98
C ALA A 62 -3.60 -6.39 11.46
N LYS A 63 -4.90 -6.45 11.82
CA LYS A 63 -5.35 -6.32 13.20
C LYS A 63 -4.69 -7.36 14.12
N LYS A 64 -4.70 -8.62 13.72
CA LYS A 64 -4.08 -9.71 14.50
C LYS A 64 -2.62 -9.43 14.81
N TYR A 65 -1.84 -8.95 13.82
CA TYR A 65 -0.41 -8.69 14.02
C TYR A 65 -0.16 -7.43 14.83
N ILE A 66 -0.95 -6.36 14.62
CA ILE A 66 -0.89 -5.13 15.42
C ILE A 66 -1.22 -5.42 16.88
N ASP A 67 -2.27 -6.20 17.17
CA ASP A 67 -2.63 -6.62 18.53
C ASP A 67 -1.50 -7.45 19.17
N GLY A 68 -0.70 -8.15 18.36
CA GLY A 68 0.50 -8.87 18.77
C GLY A 68 1.76 -7.98 18.89
N GLY A 69 1.63 -6.65 18.77
CA GLY A 69 2.74 -5.69 18.89
C GLY A 69 3.69 -5.67 17.69
N LYS A 70 3.27 -6.18 16.52
CA LYS A 70 4.07 -6.19 15.30
C LYS A 70 3.72 -5.01 14.41
N SER A 71 4.73 -4.43 13.76
CA SER A 71 4.51 -3.49 12.65
C SER A 71 4.02 -4.23 11.41
N VAL A 72 3.09 -3.61 10.68
CA VAL A 72 2.45 -4.20 9.50
C VAL A 72 2.48 -3.20 8.34
N ILE A 73 2.74 -3.72 7.16
CA ILE A 73 2.66 -2.99 5.90
C ILE A 73 1.52 -3.60 5.08
N ILE A 74 0.50 -2.81 4.74
CA ILE A 74 -0.57 -3.22 3.82
C ILE A 74 -0.20 -2.73 2.42
N ASP A 75 0.11 -3.66 1.52
CA ASP A 75 0.35 -3.36 0.12
C ASP A 75 -0.98 -3.37 -0.65
N THR A 76 -1.52 -2.18 -0.86
CA THR A 76 -2.73 -1.94 -1.66
C THR A 76 -2.61 -0.61 -2.39
N PRO A 77 -3.38 -0.40 -3.49
CA PRO A 77 -3.34 0.89 -4.20
C PRO A 77 -3.98 2.07 -3.45
N CYS A 78 -4.78 1.85 -2.40
CA CYS A 78 -5.47 2.88 -1.59
C CYS A 78 -6.27 3.93 -2.40
N PHE A 79 -7.03 3.49 -3.41
CA PHE A 79 -7.83 4.39 -4.26
C PHE A 79 -9.17 4.84 -3.64
N TYR A 80 -9.56 4.26 -2.51
CA TYR A 80 -10.86 4.51 -1.88
C TYR A 80 -10.68 5.08 -0.48
N LYS A 81 -11.44 6.13 -0.17
CA LYS A 81 -11.43 6.79 1.14
C LYS A 81 -11.71 5.81 2.27
N GLU A 82 -12.66 4.91 2.08
CA GLU A 82 -13.04 3.90 3.06
C GLU A 82 -11.88 2.97 3.45
N ILE A 83 -10.98 2.69 2.51
CA ILE A 83 -9.81 1.84 2.77
C ILE A 83 -8.77 2.58 3.63
N VAL A 84 -8.55 3.86 3.35
CA VAL A 84 -7.67 4.72 4.16
C VAL A 84 -8.24 4.87 5.57
N GLU A 85 -9.52 5.23 5.69
CA GLU A 85 -10.20 5.37 6.99
C GLU A 85 -10.22 4.07 7.80
N ARG A 86 -10.33 2.92 7.13
CA ARG A 86 -10.27 1.61 7.80
C ARG A 86 -8.89 1.38 8.42
N GLY A 87 -7.81 1.78 7.74
CA GLY A 87 -6.46 1.71 8.31
C GLY A 87 -6.29 2.62 9.53
N VAL A 88 -6.78 3.85 9.45
CA VAL A 88 -6.78 4.78 10.59
C VAL A 88 -7.53 4.18 11.78
N ARG A 89 -8.79 3.75 11.57
CA ARG A 89 -9.62 3.15 12.64
C ARG A 89 -9.01 1.88 13.25
N LEU A 90 -8.22 1.11 12.48
CA LEU A 90 -7.55 -0.07 13.03
C LEU A 90 -6.52 0.31 14.09
N CYS A 91 -5.88 1.46 13.95
CA CYS A 91 -4.92 1.96 14.94
C CYS A 91 -5.60 2.59 16.15
N ASP A 92 -6.88 3.03 16.02
CA ASP A 92 -7.63 3.58 17.13
C ASP A 92 -7.77 2.56 18.27
N GLY A 93 -7.40 2.96 19.47
CA GLY A 93 -7.44 2.09 20.66
C GLY A 93 -6.32 1.04 20.73
N THR A 94 -5.33 1.10 19.84
CA THR A 94 -4.09 0.31 19.90
C THR A 94 -2.90 1.20 20.26
N ASN A 95 -1.74 0.57 20.53
CA ASN A 95 -0.46 1.28 20.68
C ASN A 95 0.32 1.39 19.36
N ALA A 96 -0.36 1.30 18.22
CA ALA A 96 0.27 1.41 16.90
C ALA A 96 -0.02 2.77 16.28
N TYR A 97 0.96 3.29 15.52
CA TYR A 97 0.79 4.51 14.73
C TYR A 97 0.33 4.16 13.32
N TYR A 98 -0.61 4.95 12.81
CA TYR A 98 -0.97 4.90 11.40
C TYR A 98 0.04 5.68 10.57
N LYS A 99 0.55 5.07 9.50
CA LYS A 99 1.49 5.64 8.54
C LYS A 99 1.00 5.42 7.12
N TYR A 100 1.36 6.32 6.22
CA TYR A 100 0.92 6.27 4.84
C TYR A 100 2.04 6.69 3.90
N ILE A 101 2.41 5.83 2.95
CA ILE A 101 3.40 6.15 1.92
C ILE A 101 2.75 6.04 0.54
N GLU A 102 2.83 7.15 -0.21
CA GLU A 102 2.44 7.19 -1.60
C GLU A 102 3.65 7.04 -2.51
N CYS A 103 3.67 5.96 -3.30
CA CYS A 103 4.67 5.74 -4.33
C CYS A 103 4.28 6.50 -5.60
N LEU A 104 5.09 7.48 -5.97
CA LEU A 104 4.87 8.37 -7.08
C LEU A 104 5.78 8.01 -8.24
N VAL A 105 5.24 7.97 -9.46
CA VAL A 105 6.01 7.92 -10.71
C VAL A 105 5.37 8.93 -11.66
N PRO A 106 5.94 10.12 -11.86
CA PRO A 106 5.31 11.16 -12.70
C PRO A 106 5.22 10.79 -14.18
N SER A 107 6.04 9.86 -14.66
CA SER A 107 6.07 9.45 -16.07
C SER A 107 5.18 8.26 -16.36
N TYR A 108 4.19 8.46 -17.24
CA TYR A 108 3.37 7.39 -17.79
C TYR A 108 4.20 6.31 -18.48
N GLU A 109 5.22 6.69 -19.25
CA GLU A 109 6.07 5.76 -19.98
C GLU A 109 6.79 4.77 -19.05
N ILE A 110 7.32 5.25 -17.92
CA ILE A 110 7.97 4.40 -16.92
C ILE A 110 6.97 3.38 -16.38
N VAL A 111 5.77 3.83 -16.01
CA VAL A 111 4.71 2.96 -15.50
C VAL A 111 4.30 1.91 -16.55
N GLN A 112 4.07 2.32 -17.78
CA GLN A 112 3.66 1.43 -18.86
C GLN A 112 4.72 0.35 -19.14
N ASN A 113 5.99 0.73 -19.21
CA ASN A 113 7.10 -0.21 -19.38
C ASN A 113 7.17 -1.23 -18.22
N ARG A 114 6.98 -0.78 -16.98
CA ARG A 114 6.96 -1.66 -15.81
C ARG A 114 5.77 -2.62 -15.82
N LEU A 115 4.58 -2.14 -16.20
CA LEU A 115 3.39 -2.99 -16.31
C LEU A 115 3.56 -4.10 -17.34
N GLN A 116 4.20 -3.80 -18.49
CA GLN A 116 4.44 -4.75 -19.56
C GLN A 116 5.55 -5.75 -19.25
N SER A 117 6.59 -5.34 -18.51
CA SER A 117 7.77 -6.17 -18.25
C SER A 117 7.65 -7.07 -17.03
N ARG A 118 6.71 -6.80 -16.11
CA ARG A 118 6.57 -7.60 -14.88
C ARG A 118 5.84 -8.92 -15.12
N GLN A 119 6.20 -9.95 -14.34
CA GLN A 119 5.34 -11.11 -14.13
C GLN A 119 4.18 -10.67 -13.21
N SER A 120 3.02 -10.38 -13.79
CA SER A 120 1.85 -9.95 -13.03
C SER A 120 0.99 -11.12 -12.61
N LEU A 121 0.38 -11.01 -11.41
CA LEU A 121 -0.70 -11.90 -11.00
C LEU A 121 -1.92 -11.69 -11.93
N GLU A 122 -2.74 -12.70 -12.08
CA GLU A 122 -3.92 -12.66 -12.95
C GLU A 122 -4.90 -11.53 -12.59
N THR A 123 -4.97 -11.18 -11.31
CA THR A 123 -5.84 -10.10 -10.79
C THR A 123 -5.25 -8.69 -10.97
N GLN A 124 -4.01 -8.57 -11.41
CA GLN A 124 -3.33 -7.29 -11.59
C GLN A 124 -3.50 -6.74 -13.01
N ILE A 125 -3.60 -5.41 -13.14
CA ILE A 125 -3.65 -4.78 -14.46
C ILE A 125 -2.29 -4.88 -15.16
N GLN A 126 -2.30 -5.18 -16.46
CA GLN A 126 -1.10 -5.35 -17.27
C GLN A 126 -0.82 -4.15 -18.16
N THR A 127 -1.79 -3.27 -18.35
CA THR A 127 -1.68 -2.07 -19.18
C THR A 127 -2.67 -1.01 -18.73
N THR A 128 -2.39 0.24 -19.06
CA THR A 128 -3.29 1.38 -18.81
C THR A 128 -3.17 2.38 -19.97
N THR A 129 -4.15 3.26 -20.12
CA THR A 129 -4.04 4.42 -20.99
C THR A 129 -3.44 5.59 -20.24
N GLU A 130 -2.81 6.51 -20.96
CA GLU A 130 -2.24 7.72 -20.38
C GLU A 130 -3.31 8.57 -19.67
N GLU A 131 -4.47 8.73 -20.29
CA GLU A 131 -5.63 9.43 -19.70
C GLU A 131 -6.06 8.80 -18.37
N ASN A 132 -6.19 7.46 -18.34
CA ASN A 132 -6.59 6.75 -17.14
C ASN A 132 -5.53 6.85 -16.03
N TYR A 133 -4.25 6.84 -16.41
CA TYR A 133 -3.14 7.03 -15.49
C TYR A 133 -3.23 8.39 -14.78
N TYR A 134 -3.27 9.50 -15.52
CA TYR A 134 -3.31 10.85 -14.94
C TYR A 134 -4.62 11.09 -14.17
N ARG A 135 -5.77 10.63 -14.69
CA ARG A 135 -7.04 10.74 -13.96
C ARG A 135 -7.01 10.02 -12.62
N THR A 136 -6.36 8.87 -12.52
CA THR A 136 -6.25 8.11 -11.27
C THR A 136 -5.26 8.75 -10.31
N PHE A 137 -4.20 9.31 -10.84
CA PHE A 137 -3.21 10.07 -10.09
C PHE A 137 -3.82 11.28 -9.39
N ASP A 138 -4.63 12.08 -10.12
CA ASP A 138 -5.32 13.25 -9.57
C ASP A 138 -6.37 12.90 -8.51
N LYS A 139 -6.87 11.65 -8.52
CA LYS A 139 -7.86 11.15 -7.56
C LYS A 139 -7.25 10.37 -6.39
N SER A 140 -5.94 10.38 -6.24
CA SER A 140 -5.26 9.72 -5.12
C SER A 140 -5.83 10.20 -3.78
N VAL A 141 -6.28 9.26 -2.96
CA VAL A 141 -6.88 9.56 -1.65
C VAL A 141 -5.79 9.52 -0.60
N LYS A 142 -5.62 10.63 0.10
CA LYS A 142 -4.70 10.75 1.24
C LYS A 142 -5.49 10.85 2.55
N PRO A 143 -4.94 10.38 3.67
CA PRO A 143 -5.57 10.56 4.96
C PRO A 143 -5.64 12.05 5.33
N GLU A 144 -6.80 12.50 5.89
CA GLU A 144 -7.09 13.93 6.11
C GLU A 144 -6.16 14.60 7.13
N HIS A 145 -5.62 13.87 8.09
CA HIS A 145 -4.87 14.43 9.21
C HIS A 145 -3.50 13.79 9.45
N SER A 146 -3.06 12.84 8.66
CA SER A 146 -1.72 12.27 8.74
C SER A 146 -0.79 12.93 7.73
N ILE A 147 0.48 13.05 8.11
CA ILE A 147 1.50 13.43 7.15
C ILE A 147 1.71 12.21 6.25
N ALA A 148 1.17 12.27 5.03
CA ALA A 148 1.50 11.29 4.01
C ALA A 148 2.93 11.56 3.53
N LEU A 149 3.78 10.54 3.53
CA LEU A 149 5.07 10.61 2.87
C LEU A 149 4.88 10.26 1.39
N THR A 150 5.29 11.14 0.49
CA THR A 150 5.35 10.86 -0.94
C THR A 150 6.78 10.48 -1.31
N VAL A 151 6.95 9.33 -1.95
CA VAL A 151 8.25 8.81 -2.39
C VAL A 151 8.25 8.72 -3.91
N ASP A 152 9.18 9.42 -4.57
CA ASP A 152 9.41 9.24 -6.00
C ASP A 152 10.10 7.89 -6.23
N THR A 153 9.40 6.97 -6.88
CA THR A 153 9.87 5.63 -7.20
C THR A 153 10.22 5.47 -8.68
N SER A 154 10.40 6.57 -9.42
CA SER A 154 10.80 6.53 -10.84
C SER A 154 12.14 5.84 -11.02
N ASP A 155 13.09 6.11 -10.15
CA ASP A 155 14.39 5.43 -10.07
C ASP A 155 14.54 4.78 -8.69
N PHE A 156 14.33 3.47 -8.66
CA PHE A 156 14.34 2.71 -7.41
C PHE A 156 15.68 2.70 -6.68
N SER A 157 16.78 2.93 -7.42
CA SER A 157 18.13 3.00 -6.85
C SER A 157 18.40 4.30 -6.07
N LYS A 158 17.55 5.31 -6.21
CA LYS A 158 17.66 6.62 -5.57
C LYS A 158 16.70 6.81 -4.40
N ILE A 159 16.02 5.77 -3.97
CA ILE A 159 15.11 5.85 -2.83
C ILE A 159 15.92 6.14 -1.55
N ASP A 160 15.55 7.22 -0.88
CA ASP A 160 16.11 7.59 0.43
C ASP A 160 15.43 6.78 1.54
N MET A 161 16.03 5.62 1.84
CA MET A 161 15.54 4.74 2.91
C MET A 161 15.68 5.37 4.30
N ASP A 162 16.69 6.20 4.53
CA ASP A 162 16.91 6.85 5.83
C ASP A 162 15.74 7.79 6.15
N THR A 163 15.30 8.58 5.17
CA THR A 163 14.11 9.43 5.30
C THR A 163 12.85 8.60 5.59
N ILE A 164 12.68 7.46 4.91
CA ILE A 164 11.52 6.57 5.13
C ILE A 164 11.56 5.99 6.54
N ILE A 165 12.69 5.47 7.00
CA ILE A 165 12.83 4.89 8.33
C ILE A 165 12.65 5.96 9.41
N CYS A 166 13.19 7.17 9.22
CA CYS A 166 12.95 8.30 10.11
C CYS A 166 11.46 8.64 10.20
N TYR A 167 10.75 8.68 9.08
CA TYR A 167 9.29 8.90 9.04
C TYR A 167 8.52 7.82 9.80
N LEU A 168 8.88 6.54 9.64
CA LEU A 168 8.20 5.43 10.31
C LEU A 168 8.42 5.44 11.84
N ASN A 169 9.60 5.86 12.28
CA ASN A 169 9.96 5.92 13.70
C ASN A 169 9.51 7.20 14.40
N ASN A 170 9.02 8.21 13.69
CA ASN A 170 8.59 9.46 14.28
C ASN A 170 7.19 9.33 14.91
N GLU A 171 7.13 9.39 16.24
CA GLU A 171 5.90 9.23 17.03
C GLU A 171 4.94 10.43 16.91
N ASP A 172 5.45 11.62 16.56
CA ASP A 172 4.67 12.87 16.51
C ASP A 172 3.81 13.04 15.26
N LYS A 173 3.91 12.13 14.30
CA LYS A 173 3.32 12.26 12.96
C LYS A 173 2.45 11.07 12.56
N GLY A 174 1.61 10.63 13.44
CA GLY A 174 0.59 9.61 13.17
C GLY A 174 -0.64 9.85 14.04
N PHE A 175 -1.80 9.34 13.61
CA PHE A 175 -2.96 9.26 14.47
C PHE A 175 -2.70 8.34 15.65
N ARG A 176 -3.09 8.80 16.82
CA ARG A 176 -3.50 7.96 17.93
C ARG A 176 -5.00 7.81 17.88
#